data_50ac1889385276814f4ae496106479a2
#
_entry.id   50ac1889385276814f4ae496106479a2
#
_cell.length_a   1.000
_cell.length_b   1.000
_cell.length_c   1.000
_cell.angle_alpha   90.00
_cell.angle_beta   90.00
_cell.angle_gamma   90.00
#
_symmetry.space_group_name_H-M   'P 1'
#
loop_
_entity.id
_entity.type
_entity.pdbx_description
1 polymer ?
#
loop_
_entity_poly.entity_id
_entity_poly.type
_entity_poly.pdbx_seq_one_letter_code
_entity_poly.pdbx_strand_id
1 'polypeptide(L)'
;QLTGHGSDDVHLCLQEQSRLKMFGLLNTTHTHRLLDLDDTLSPGPMLRSLAPLVNHDVTTLASSTLRSLITERLMSLCPIQPAGAYSFASFGAVPLRQLALDYLRNAIDTQQTGANVLIYGAPGVGKTEFVKSLATLLNVSLYGVPVAEKDNDVLTPSKRLGRYQVVQALIGKRPGLVMFDEIEDVINDEEALPKGWMNQLLENNPTPGLWVSNSVHWLDPAYLRRFDLIIEVKANRNEEMNAHYQQLIQTLPVTPIGRQRLAEQPWMTPATAKQLCRLGTLFNPRTPQR
;
A
#
# COMPACT_ATOMS: atom_id res chain seq x y z
N GLN A 1 -18.86 25.95 -20.12
CA GLN A 1 -19.92 26.66 -19.39
C GLN A 1 -20.40 25.72 -18.28
N LEU A 2 -19.84 25.91 -17.09
CA LEU A 2 -20.40 25.35 -15.85
C LEU A 2 -21.69 26.11 -15.57
N THR A 3 -22.79 25.56 -16.03
CA THR A 3 -24.11 26.12 -16.05
C THR A 3 -24.59 26.42 -14.63
N GLY A 4 -24.76 27.69 -14.28
CA GLY A 4 -25.56 28.15 -13.16
C GLY A 4 -24.84 28.40 -11.83
N HIS A 5 -23.54 28.26 -11.74
CA HIS A 5 -22.76 28.58 -10.52
C HIS A 5 -22.05 29.92 -10.68
N GLY A 6 -22.05 30.75 -9.62
CA GLY A 6 -21.36 32.04 -9.61
C GLY A 6 -19.83 31.87 -9.64
N SER A 7 -19.12 32.94 -9.99
CA SER A 7 -17.66 33.00 -9.99
C SER A 7 -17.04 32.53 -8.67
N ASP A 8 -17.71 32.80 -7.55
CA ASP A 8 -17.26 32.43 -6.21
C ASP A 8 -17.31 30.93 -5.93
N ASP A 9 -18.32 30.22 -6.48
CA ASP A 9 -18.45 28.77 -6.35
C ASP A 9 -17.35 28.05 -7.12
N VAL A 10 -16.98 28.57 -8.31
CA VAL A 10 -15.87 28.03 -9.11
C VAL A 10 -14.55 28.26 -8.38
N HIS A 11 -14.37 29.45 -7.77
CA HIS A 11 -13.16 29.76 -7.00
C HIS A 11 -13.00 28.84 -5.78
N LEU A 12 -14.09 28.54 -5.08
CA LEU A 12 -14.11 27.59 -3.95
C LEU A 12 -13.73 26.17 -4.40
N CYS A 13 -14.20 25.74 -5.57
CA CYS A 13 -13.87 24.43 -6.14
C CYS A 13 -12.39 24.32 -6.57
N LEU A 14 -11.76 25.44 -6.89
CA LEU A 14 -10.36 25.49 -7.35
C LEU A 14 -9.34 25.74 -6.23
N GLN A 15 -9.79 26.02 -5.01
CA GLN A 15 -8.89 26.12 -3.85
C GLN A 15 -8.16 24.80 -3.60
N GLU A 16 -6.92 24.88 -3.09
CA GLU A 16 -6.12 23.69 -2.78
C GLU A 16 -6.78 22.72 -1.80
N GLN A 17 -7.61 23.24 -0.90
CA GLN A 17 -8.39 22.46 0.08
C GLN A 17 -9.76 22.00 -0.44
N SER A 18 -10.09 22.25 -1.71
CA SER A 18 -11.35 21.79 -2.26
C SER A 18 -11.45 20.27 -2.30
N ARG A 19 -12.65 19.75 -2.05
CA ARG A 19 -12.90 18.29 -2.13
C ARG A 19 -12.53 17.72 -3.51
N LEU A 20 -12.66 18.49 -4.58
CA LEU A 20 -12.33 18.06 -5.94
C LEU A 20 -10.83 17.81 -6.10
N LYS A 21 -9.97 18.65 -5.50
CA LYS A 21 -8.51 18.46 -5.49
C LYS A 21 -8.09 17.41 -4.46
N MET A 22 -8.64 17.47 -3.25
CA MET A 22 -8.34 16.51 -2.19
C MET A 22 -8.66 15.07 -2.60
N PHE A 23 -9.73 14.85 -3.35
CA PHE A 23 -10.09 13.53 -3.87
C PHE A 23 -9.45 13.19 -5.22
N GLY A 24 -8.53 14.02 -5.71
CA GLY A 24 -7.88 13.77 -6.99
C GLY A 24 -8.82 13.79 -8.19
N LEU A 25 -9.94 14.52 -8.10
CA LEU A 25 -10.87 14.71 -9.21
C LEU A 25 -10.35 15.75 -10.19
N LEU A 26 -9.69 16.81 -9.70
CA LEU A 26 -9.09 17.86 -10.49
C LEU A 26 -7.63 18.07 -10.11
N ASN A 27 -6.77 18.24 -11.09
CA ASN A 27 -5.42 18.77 -10.96
C ASN A 27 -5.37 20.17 -11.54
N THR A 28 -4.61 21.07 -10.89
CA THR A 28 -4.26 22.37 -11.44
C THR A 28 -2.78 22.37 -11.76
N THR A 29 -2.42 22.68 -12.99
CA THR A 29 -1.05 22.98 -13.36
C THR A 29 -0.75 24.43 -12.99
N HIS A 30 0.24 24.67 -12.12
CA HIS A 30 0.71 26.01 -11.79
C HIS A 30 1.52 26.56 -12.98
N THR A 31 0.86 27.20 -13.90
CA THR A 31 1.56 28.02 -14.91
C THR A 31 1.43 29.48 -14.51
N HIS A 32 2.58 30.15 -14.34
CA HIS A 32 2.70 31.58 -13.98
C HIS A 32 2.24 32.57 -15.08
N ARG A 33 1.49 32.09 -16.06
CA ARG A 33 0.91 32.95 -17.12
C ARG A 33 -0.61 32.86 -17.07
N LEU A 34 -1.26 33.95 -17.36
CA LEU A 34 -2.68 34.08 -17.60
C LEU A 34 -3.08 33.19 -18.79
N LEU A 35 -3.20 31.92 -18.53
CA LEU A 35 -3.70 30.91 -19.47
C LEU A 35 -5.18 30.68 -19.20
N ASP A 36 -5.87 30.26 -20.22
CA ASP A 36 -7.29 29.90 -20.14
C ASP A 36 -7.51 28.80 -19.08
N LEU A 37 -8.65 28.80 -18.41
CA LEU A 37 -8.99 27.79 -17.39
C LEU A 37 -8.89 26.38 -17.94
N ASP A 38 -9.15 26.19 -19.25
CA ASP A 38 -9.05 24.91 -19.93
C ASP A 38 -7.60 24.39 -20.01
N ASP A 39 -6.60 25.27 -20.03
CA ASP A 39 -5.18 24.91 -20.06
C ASP A 39 -4.62 24.58 -18.65
N THR A 40 -5.30 25.08 -17.61
CA THR A 40 -4.84 24.95 -16.20
C THR A 40 -5.53 23.81 -15.46
N LEU A 41 -6.66 23.33 -15.94
CA LEU A 41 -7.44 22.27 -15.32
C LEU A 41 -7.26 20.95 -16.09
N SER A 42 -6.82 19.93 -15.38
CA SER A 42 -6.77 18.56 -15.92
C SER A 42 -7.54 17.59 -15.04
N PRO A 43 -8.17 16.55 -15.64
CA PRO A 43 -8.79 15.50 -14.86
C PRO A 43 -7.78 14.88 -13.91
N GLY A 44 -8.08 14.85 -12.63
CA GLY A 44 -7.26 14.20 -11.62
C GLY A 44 -7.24 12.69 -11.75
N PRO A 45 -6.37 12.00 -11.00
CA PRO A 45 -6.21 10.53 -11.07
C PRO A 45 -7.52 9.80 -10.83
N MET A 46 -8.35 10.28 -9.91
CA MET A 46 -9.65 9.68 -9.61
C MET A 46 -10.61 9.80 -10.79
N LEU A 47 -10.72 10.98 -11.40
CA LEU A 47 -11.62 11.19 -12.52
C LEU A 47 -11.20 10.36 -13.73
N ARG A 48 -9.90 10.29 -14.03
CA ARG A 48 -9.38 9.40 -15.09
C ARG A 48 -9.68 7.93 -14.82
N SER A 49 -9.60 7.51 -13.56
CA SER A 49 -9.91 6.14 -13.15
C SER A 49 -11.40 5.81 -13.25
N LEU A 50 -12.28 6.80 -13.09
CA LEU A 50 -13.73 6.66 -13.21
C LEU A 50 -14.25 6.92 -14.63
N ALA A 51 -13.43 7.48 -15.52
CA ALA A 51 -13.83 7.82 -16.89
C ALA A 51 -14.52 6.65 -17.66
N PRO A 52 -14.07 5.39 -17.53
CA PRO A 52 -14.78 4.26 -18.16
C PRO A 52 -16.21 4.04 -17.63
N LEU A 53 -16.53 4.55 -16.43
CA LEU A 53 -17.87 4.44 -15.82
C LEU A 53 -18.80 5.55 -16.28
N VAL A 54 -18.26 6.66 -16.78
CA VAL A 54 -19.04 7.86 -17.19
C VAL A 54 -19.74 7.65 -18.53
N ASN A 55 -19.40 6.63 -19.29
CA ASN A 55 -20.10 6.24 -20.51
C ASN A 55 -21.51 5.67 -20.25
N HIS A 56 -21.87 5.43 -18.99
CA HIS A 56 -23.22 5.11 -18.57
C HIS A 56 -23.88 6.38 -18.00
N ASP A 57 -25.14 6.58 -18.32
CA ASP A 57 -25.91 7.69 -17.75
C ASP A 57 -26.05 7.49 -16.23
N VAL A 58 -25.13 8.12 -15.49
CA VAL A 58 -24.97 7.96 -14.04
C VAL A 58 -26.25 8.37 -13.29
N THR A 59 -27.09 9.22 -13.91
CA THR A 59 -28.33 9.70 -13.31
C THR A 59 -29.41 8.63 -13.26
N THR A 60 -29.29 7.59 -14.09
CA THR A 60 -30.27 6.49 -14.19
C THR A 60 -29.86 5.22 -13.45
N LEU A 61 -28.58 5.15 -12.94
CA LEU A 61 -28.08 3.98 -12.25
C LEU A 61 -28.65 3.87 -10.84
N ALA A 62 -29.21 2.71 -10.52
CA ALA A 62 -29.58 2.40 -9.14
C ALA A 62 -28.37 2.50 -8.20
N SER A 63 -28.56 2.97 -6.98
CA SER A 63 -27.50 3.13 -5.99
C SER A 63 -26.70 1.85 -5.72
N SER A 64 -27.33 0.68 -5.87
CA SER A 64 -26.68 -0.64 -5.75
C SER A 64 -25.71 -0.89 -6.91
N THR A 65 -26.10 -0.54 -8.13
CA THR A 65 -25.26 -0.68 -9.33
C THR A 65 -24.04 0.24 -9.25
N LEU A 66 -24.24 1.48 -8.83
CA LEU A 66 -23.13 2.43 -8.63
C LEU A 66 -22.15 1.93 -7.57
N ARG A 67 -22.64 1.39 -6.45
CA ARG A 67 -21.80 0.80 -5.40
C ARG A 67 -20.98 -0.38 -5.91
N SER A 68 -21.57 -1.28 -6.71
CA SER A 68 -20.84 -2.42 -7.27
C SER A 68 -19.76 -1.98 -8.23
N LEU A 69 -20.04 -1.00 -9.10
CA LEU A 69 -19.05 -0.43 -10.03
C LEU A 69 -17.88 0.25 -9.29
N ILE A 70 -18.18 1.02 -8.24
CA ILE A 70 -17.14 1.64 -7.40
C ILE A 70 -16.28 0.56 -6.75
N THR A 71 -16.90 -0.48 -6.21
CA THR A 71 -16.18 -1.58 -5.56
C THR A 71 -15.32 -2.34 -6.55
N GLU A 72 -15.84 -2.67 -7.71
CA GLU A 72 -15.09 -3.32 -8.79
C GLU A 72 -13.89 -2.47 -9.22
N ARG A 73 -14.10 -1.16 -9.37
CA ARG A 73 -13.02 -0.24 -9.73
C ARG A 73 -11.97 -0.12 -8.62
N LEU A 74 -12.38 -0.05 -7.38
CA LEU A 74 -11.48 -0.07 -6.22
C LEU A 74 -10.61 -1.33 -6.26
N MET A 75 -11.20 -2.52 -6.44
CA MET A 75 -10.48 -3.79 -6.54
C MET A 75 -9.53 -3.84 -7.74
N SER A 76 -9.87 -3.18 -8.84
CA SER A 76 -8.99 -3.12 -10.02
C SER A 76 -7.79 -2.21 -9.82
N LEU A 77 -7.94 -1.12 -9.05
CA LEU A 77 -6.88 -0.15 -8.77
C LEU A 77 -5.96 -0.59 -7.65
N CYS A 78 -6.53 -1.13 -6.57
CA CYS A 78 -5.83 -1.61 -5.39
C CYS A 78 -6.49 -2.89 -4.89
N PRO A 79 -5.97 -4.05 -5.30
CA PRO A 79 -6.55 -5.33 -4.92
C PRO A 79 -6.46 -5.55 -3.40
N ILE A 80 -7.48 -6.20 -2.85
CA ILE A 80 -7.42 -6.69 -1.48
C ILE A 80 -6.31 -7.74 -1.41
N GLN A 81 -5.41 -7.54 -0.46
CA GLN A 81 -4.34 -8.49 -0.21
C GLN A 81 -4.89 -9.74 0.47
N PRO A 82 -4.41 -10.93 0.08
CA PRO A 82 -4.78 -12.16 0.78
C PRO A 82 -4.28 -12.12 2.22
N ALA A 83 -4.89 -12.91 3.09
CA ALA A 83 -4.40 -13.11 4.44
C ALA A 83 -2.92 -13.51 4.44
N GLY A 84 -2.19 -13.08 5.45
CA GLY A 84 -0.77 -13.39 5.59
C GLY A 84 -0.56 -14.89 5.81
N ALA A 85 0.59 -15.39 5.39
CA ALA A 85 1.00 -16.77 5.60
C ALA A 85 1.41 -17.04 7.05
N TYR A 86 1.66 -15.98 7.84
CA TYR A 86 2.14 -16.06 9.21
C TYR A 86 1.14 -15.47 10.19
N SER A 87 1.00 -16.10 11.34
CA SER A 87 0.21 -15.56 12.44
C SER A 87 0.87 -14.31 13.04
N PHE A 88 0.10 -13.47 13.71
CA PHE A 88 0.67 -12.32 14.44
C PHE A 88 1.63 -12.75 15.55
N ALA A 89 1.42 -13.93 16.13
CA ALA A 89 2.32 -14.52 17.13
C ALA A 89 3.74 -14.74 16.59
N SER A 90 3.86 -15.11 15.30
CA SER A 90 5.14 -15.32 14.63
C SER A 90 6.02 -14.07 14.60
N PHE A 91 5.44 -12.89 14.80
CA PHE A 91 6.15 -11.59 14.86
C PHE A 91 6.50 -11.18 16.30
N GLY A 92 6.67 -12.13 17.23
CA GLY A 92 6.98 -11.89 18.64
C GLY A 92 8.19 -11.01 18.91
N ALA A 93 9.19 -11.05 18.04
CA ALA A 93 10.41 -10.24 18.14
C ALA A 93 10.25 -8.81 17.59
N VAL A 94 9.11 -8.47 16.95
CA VAL A 94 8.89 -7.12 16.42
C VAL A 94 8.55 -6.18 17.57
N PRO A 95 9.40 -5.17 17.85
CA PRO A 95 9.09 -4.17 18.87
C PRO A 95 7.80 -3.44 18.53
N LEU A 96 7.07 -3.00 19.54
CA LEU A 96 5.84 -2.19 19.40
C LEU A 96 4.72 -2.87 18.60
N ARG A 97 4.80 -4.17 18.27
CA ARG A 97 3.77 -4.85 17.49
C ARG A 97 2.38 -4.76 18.12
N GLN A 98 2.30 -4.89 19.45
CA GLN A 98 1.03 -4.78 20.18
C GLN A 98 0.50 -3.35 20.17
N LEU A 99 1.39 -2.37 20.36
CA LEU A 99 1.03 -0.95 20.26
C LEU A 99 0.50 -0.61 18.87
N ALA A 100 1.12 -1.14 17.81
CA ALA A 100 0.63 -0.94 16.44
C ALA A 100 -0.78 -1.51 16.24
N LEU A 101 -1.04 -2.70 16.77
CA LEU A 101 -2.36 -3.32 16.70
C LEU A 101 -3.41 -2.49 17.41
N ASP A 102 -3.11 -2.05 18.65
CA ASP A 102 -4.04 -1.27 19.48
C ASP A 102 -4.26 0.12 18.89
N TYR A 103 -3.19 0.75 18.38
CA TYR A 103 -3.28 2.04 17.67
C TYR A 103 -4.18 1.94 16.44
N LEU A 104 -3.95 0.96 15.55
CA LEU A 104 -4.74 0.79 14.33
C LEU A 104 -6.20 0.45 14.64
N ARG A 105 -6.45 -0.37 15.66
CA ARG A 105 -7.82 -0.66 16.13
C ARG A 105 -8.53 0.61 16.53
N ASN A 106 -7.89 1.40 17.39
CA ASN A 106 -8.47 2.67 17.85
C ASN A 106 -8.69 3.65 16.68
N ALA A 107 -7.72 3.76 15.75
CA ALA A 107 -7.83 4.63 14.59
C ALA A 107 -9.00 4.24 13.65
N ILE A 108 -9.25 2.93 13.49
CA ILE A 108 -10.40 2.41 12.73
C ILE A 108 -11.71 2.70 13.46
N ASP A 109 -11.79 2.39 14.76
CA ASP A 109 -13.00 2.53 15.55
C ASP A 109 -13.42 3.99 15.71
N THR A 110 -12.45 4.90 15.86
CA THR A 110 -12.70 6.35 15.99
C THR A 110 -12.75 7.08 14.64
N GLN A 111 -12.49 6.38 13.53
CA GLN A 111 -12.38 6.98 12.19
C GLN A 111 -11.34 8.12 12.15
N GLN A 112 -10.22 7.91 12.80
CA GLN A 112 -9.14 8.89 12.91
C GLN A 112 -8.57 9.19 11.52
N THR A 113 -8.52 10.47 11.15
CA THR A 113 -7.86 10.94 9.92
C THR A 113 -6.37 11.13 10.18
N GLY A 114 -5.55 10.85 9.18
CA GLY A 114 -4.10 11.05 9.27
C GLY A 114 -3.35 9.96 10.03
N ALA A 115 -3.97 8.80 10.25
CA ALA A 115 -3.31 7.68 10.93
C ALA A 115 -2.30 6.99 9.99
N ASN A 116 -1.01 7.01 10.33
CA ASN A 116 0.06 6.46 9.50
C ASN A 116 1.09 5.67 10.32
N VAL A 117 1.40 4.47 9.87
CA VAL A 117 2.44 3.62 10.46
C VAL A 117 3.50 3.30 9.41
N LEU A 118 4.75 3.61 9.71
CA LEU A 118 5.90 3.24 8.89
C LEU A 118 6.51 1.92 9.40
N ILE A 119 6.61 0.96 8.52
CA ILE A 119 7.16 -0.37 8.80
C ILE A 119 8.41 -0.56 7.93
N TYR A 120 9.57 -0.71 8.56
CA TYR A 120 10.82 -0.83 7.83
C TYR A 120 11.65 -2.03 8.27
N GLY A 121 12.63 -2.41 7.46
CA GLY A 121 13.57 -3.49 7.75
C GLY A 121 14.17 -4.07 6.48
N ALA A 122 15.19 -4.90 6.62
CA ALA A 122 15.89 -5.50 5.49
C ALA A 122 14.95 -6.21 4.50
N PRO A 123 15.30 -6.31 3.21
CA PRO A 123 14.52 -7.07 2.25
C PRO A 123 14.32 -8.52 2.71
N GLY A 124 13.10 -9.04 2.53
CA GLY A 124 12.78 -10.44 2.80
C GLY A 124 12.52 -10.80 4.27
N VAL A 125 12.59 -9.86 5.22
CA VAL A 125 12.34 -10.15 6.67
C VAL A 125 10.87 -10.37 7.03
N GLY A 126 9.94 -10.13 6.09
CA GLY A 126 8.51 -10.37 6.31
C GLY A 126 7.69 -9.14 6.63
N LYS A 127 8.13 -7.92 6.27
CA LYS A 127 7.38 -6.66 6.49
C LYS A 127 5.95 -6.73 5.99
N THR A 128 5.78 -7.11 4.72
CA THR A 128 4.47 -7.23 4.07
C THR A 128 3.60 -8.29 4.76
N GLU A 129 4.18 -9.39 5.22
CA GLU A 129 3.46 -10.42 5.98
C GLU A 129 3.05 -9.93 7.37
N PHE A 130 3.88 -9.11 8.02
CA PHE A 130 3.52 -8.45 9.28
C PHE A 130 2.30 -7.53 9.09
N VAL A 131 2.28 -6.70 8.04
CA VAL A 131 1.12 -5.87 7.69
C VAL A 131 -0.14 -6.71 7.47
N LYS A 132 -0.03 -7.81 6.72
CA LYS A 132 -1.16 -8.72 6.49
C LYS A 132 -1.66 -9.37 7.78
N SER A 133 -0.76 -9.71 8.70
CA SER A 133 -1.13 -10.28 10.00
C SER A 133 -1.91 -9.29 10.87
N LEU A 134 -1.55 -8.00 10.84
CA LEU A 134 -2.29 -6.92 11.51
C LEU A 134 -3.71 -6.80 10.93
N ALA A 135 -3.85 -6.74 9.61
CA ALA A 135 -5.17 -6.65 8.96
C ALA A 135 -6.06 -7.87 9.28
N THR A 136 -5.48 -9.07 9.26
CA THR A 136 -6.18 -10.32 9.61
C THR A 136 -6.69 -10.26 11.07
N LEU A 137 -5.86 -9.81 12.00
CA LEU A 137 -6.23 -9.76 13.42
C LEU A 137 -7.25 -8.66 13.72
N LEU A 138 -7.22 -7.58 12.97
CA LEU A 138 -8.22 -6.50 13.02
C LEU A 138 -9.52 -6.86 12.28
N ASN A 139 -9.51 -7.95 11.53
CA ASN A 139 -10.64 -8.40 10.71
C ASN A 139 -11.12 -7.33 9.71
N VAL A 140 -10.18 -6.68 9.04
CA VAL A 140 -10.46 -5.63 8.04
C VAL A 140 -9.79 -5.94 6.71
N SER A 141 -10.30 -5.36 5.64
CA SER A 141 -9.69 -5.45 4.31
C SER A 141 -8.39 -4.67 4.25
N LEU A 142 -7.35 -5.28 3.67
CA LEU A 142 -6.07 -4.64 3.38
C LEU A 142 -5.97 -4.36 1.89
N TYR A 143 -5.98 -3.11 1.49
CA TYR A 143 -5.84 -2.68 0.10
C TYR A 143 -4.37 -2.39 -0.20
N GLY A 144 -3.78 -3.07 -1.18
CA GLY A 144 -2.39 -2.88 -1.56
C GLY A 144 -2.26 -1.98 -2.79
N VAL A 145 -1.49 -0.90 -2.70
CA VAL A 145 -1.14 -0.09 -3.86
C VAL A 145 -0.14 -0.86 -4.72
N PRO A 146 -0.49 -1.21 -5.98
CA PRO A 146 0.38 -2.04 -6.82
C PRO A 146 1.60 -1.26 -7.31
N VAL A 147 2.68 -1.99 -7.61
CA VAL A 147 3.90 -1.47 -8.24
C VAL A 147 3.78 -1.45 -9.77
N ALA A 148 3.01 -2.38 -10.32
CA ALA A 148 2.81 -2.52 -11.77
C ALA A 148 1.32 -2.69 -12.11
N GLU A 149 0.99 -2.43 -13.37
CA GLU A 149 -0.33 -2.72 -13.94
C GLU A 149 -0.46 -4.22 -14.29
N LYS A 150 -1.68 -4.62 -14.70
CA LYS A 150 -1.95 -6.03 -15.07
C LYS A 150 -1.08 -6.51 -16.25
N ASP A 151 -0.69 -5.59 -17.11
CA ASP A 151 0.16 -5.86 -18.30
C ASP A 151 1.66 -5.80 -17.99
N ASN A 152 2.04 -5.82 -16.70
CA ASN A 152 3.41 -5.68 -16.19
C ASN A 152 4.08 -4.33 -16.46
N ASP A 153 3.35 -3.32 -16.90
CA ASP A 153 3.88 -1.97 -16.99
C ASP A 153 4.11 -1.40 -15.60
N VAL A 154 5.34 -1.00 -15.31
CA VAL A 154 5.72 -0.41 -14.02
C VAL A 154 5.02 0.93 -13.85
N LEU A 155 4.35 1.11 -12.72
CA LEU A 155 3.70 2.36 -12.38
C LEU A 155 4.74 3.40 -11.97
N THR A 156 4.62 4.59 -12.55
CA THR A 156 5.43 5.74 -12.08
C THR A 156 5.07 6.11 -10.63
N PRO A 157 5.99 6.72 -9.87
CA PRO A 157 5.73 7.22 -8.53
C PRO A 157 4.45 8.04 -8.41
N SER A 158 4.25 8.99 -9.32
CA SER A 158 3.04 9.84 -9.35
C SER A 158 1.75 9.05 -9.59
N LYS A 159 1.79 8.01 -10.45
CA LYS A 159 0.62 7.14 -10.66
C LYS A 159 0.31 6.28 -9.43
N ARG A 160 1.33 5.78 -8.72
CA ARG A 160 1.15 5.01 -7.48
C ARG A 160 0.50 5.85 -6.39
N LEU A 161 0.97 7.08 -6.20
CA LEU A 161 0.38 8.02 -5.25
C LEU A 161 -1.04 8.43 -5.63
N GLY A 162 -1.28 8.69 -6.93
CA GLY A 162 -2.62 8.93 -7.42
C GLY A 162 -3.59 7.76 -7.11
N ARG A 163 -3.12 6.51 -7.25
CA ARG A 163 -3.91 5.32 -6.84
C ARG A 163 -4.17 5.29 -5.34
N TYR A 164 -3.16 5.60 -4.53
CA TYR A 164 -3.35 5.71 -3.08
C TYR A 164 -4.45 6.71 -2.72
N GLN A 165 -4.42 7.92 -3.32
CA GLN A 165 -5.46 8.93 -3.08
C GLN A 165 -6.86 8.44 -3.50
N VAL A 166 -6.95 7.84 -4.69
CA VAL A 166 -8.23 7.30 -5.18
C VAL A 166 -8.79 6.24 -4.24
N VAL A 167 -7.94 5.34 -3.78
CA VAL A 167 -8.32 4.27 -2.85
C VAL A 167 -8.77 4.84 -1.51
N GLN A 168 -8.01 5.79 -0.96
CA GLN A 168 -8.38 6.51 0.26
C GLN A 168 -9.77 7.18 0.12
N ALA A 169 -10.03 7.83 -1.01
CA ALA A 169 -11.31 8.46 -1.27
C ALA A 169 -12.47 7.45 -1.42
N LEU A 170 -12.23 6.32 -2.10
CA LEU A 170 -13.24 5.30 -2.35
C LEU A 170 -13.57 4.46 -1.11
N ILE A 171 -12.58 4.15 -0.28
CA ILE A 171 -12.80 3.49 1.02
C ILE A 171 -13.50 4.46 1.96
N GLY A 172 -13.01 5.70 2.01
CA GLY A 172 -13.50 6.74 2.92
C GLY A 172 -13.35 6.30 4.37
N LYS A 173 -14.44 6.38 5.12
CA LYS A 173 -14.49 6.02 6.56
C LYS A 173 -14.91 4.56 6.82
N ARG A 174 -14.91 3.70 5.80
CA ARG A 174 -15.19 2.27 6.01
C ARG A 174 -14.01 1.59 6.69
N PRO A 175 -14.24 0.56 7.53
CA PRO A 175 -13.15 -0.19 8.14
C PRO A 175 -12.23 -0.80 7.07
N GLY A 176 -10.95 -0.49 7.16
CA GLY A 176 -9.95 -0.95 6.20
C GLY A 176 -8.57 -0.42 6.52
N LEU A 177 -7.58 -0.93 5.81
CA LEU A 177 -6.19 -0.47 5.85
C LEU A 177 -5.67 -0.33 4.43
N VAL A 178 -4.84 0.65 4.18
CA VAL A 178 -4.17 0.83 2.87
C VAL A 178 -2.68 0.63 3.04
N MET A 179 -2.12 -0.32 2.32
CA MET A 179 -0.68 -0.60 2.30
C MET A 179 -0.02 0.03 1.08
N PHE A 180 1.05 0.77 1.32
CA PHE A 180 1.94 1.30 0.30
C PHE A 180 3.32 0.68 0.50
N ASP A 181 3.67 -0.28 -0.36
CA ASP A 181 4.97 -0.95 -0.29
C ASP A 181 6.01 -0.20 -1.12
N GLU A 182 7.30 -0.28 -0.70
CA GLU A 182 8.43 0.39 -1.37
C GLU A 182 8.20 1.91 -1.50
N ILE A 183 7.95 2.57 -0.35
CA ILE A 183 7.75 4.03 -0.30
C ILE A 183 8.99 4.80 -0.78
N GLU A 184 10.17 4.21 -0.71
CA GLU A 184 11.42 4.75 -1.20
C GLU A 184 11.39 5.13 -2.67
N ASP A 185 10.69 4.37 -3.50
CA ASP A 185 10.57 4.62 -4.93
C ASP A 185 9.85 5.94 -5.24
N VAL A 186 9.09 6.42 -4.28
CA VAL A 186 8.25 7.60 -4.44
C VAL A 186 8.89 8.85 -3.84
N ILE A 187 9.50 8.70 -2.66
CA ILE A 187 10.05 9.86 -1.93
C ILE A 187 11.42 10.26 -2.49
N ASN A 188 12.19 9.33 -3.06
CA ASN A 188 13.48 9.63 -3.67
C ASN A 188 13.38 10.30 -5.04
N ASP A 189 12.21 10.36 -5.63
CA ASP A 189 11.98 11.06 -6.89
C ASP A 189 11.71 12.55 -6.61
N GLU A 190 12.79 13.34 -6.53
CA GLU A 190 12.74 14.77 -6.24
C GLU A 190 11.94 15.57 -7.29
N GLU A 191 11.81 15.05 -8.52
CA GLU A 191 11.01 15.67 -9.58
C GLU A 191 9.51 15.37 -9.43
N ALA A 192 9.16 14.29 -8.70
CA ALA A 192 7.79 13.80 -8.70
C ALA A 192 6.86 14.57 -7.75
N LEU A 193 7.37 15.14 -6.62
CA LEU A 193 6.46 15.62 -5.60
C LEU A 193 6.98 16.82 -4.78
N PRO A 194 6.21 17.91 -4.73
CA PRO A 194 6.43 18.96 -3.75
C PRO A 194 6.28 18.39 -2.33
N LYS A 195 7.23 18.69 -1.43
CA LYS A 195 7.20 18.22 -0.01
C LYS A 195 5.88 18.51 0.69
N GLY A 196 5.25 19.64 0.39
CA GLY A 196 3.95 20.03 0.96
C GLY A 196 2.82 19.09 0.57
N TRP A 197 2.85 18.54 -0.63
CA TRP A 197 1.83 17.60 -1.11
C TRP A 197 1.87 16.28 -0.36
N MET A 198 3.06 15.71 -0.13
CA MET A 198 3.21 14.47 0.65
C MET A 198 2.75 14.65 2.09
N ASN A 199 3.04 15.81 2.69
CA ASN A 199 2.53 16.13 4.02
C ASN A 199 0.99 16.13 4.07
N GLN A 200 0.34 16.78 3.10
CA GLN A 200 -1.12 16.78 3.00
C GLN A 200 -1.69 15.37 2.83
N LEU A 201 -1.02 14.53 2.04
CA LEU A 201 -1.43 13.15 1.83
C LEU A 201 -1.41 12.35 3.14
N LEU A 202 -0.36 12.49 3.94
CA LEU A 202 -0.21 11.80 5.23
C LEU A 202 -1.14 12.36 6.31
N GLU A 203 -1.44 13.66 6.29
CA GLU A 203 -2.29 14.30 7.29
C GLU A 203 -3.80 14.09 7.05
N ASN A 204 -4.21 13.82 5.80
CA ASN A 204 -5.62 13.83 5.43
C ASN A 204 -6.17 12.47 5.00
N ASN A 205 -5.41 11.39 5.13
CA ASN A 205 -5.91 10.06 4.77
C ASN A 205 -7.04 9.62 5.72
N PRO A 206 -8.26 9.35 5.21
CA PRO A 206 -9.39 8.93 6.04
C PRO A 206 -9.31 7.49 6.53
N THR A 207 -8.49 6.66 5.86
CA THR A 207 -8.25 5.26 6.21
C THR A 207 -6.80 5.09 6.66
N PRO A 208 -6.48 4.37 7.74
CA PRO A 208 -5.12 4.21 8.21
C PRO A 208 -4.18 3.67 7.13
N GLY A 209 -3.03 4.36 6.95
CA GLY A 209 -1.98 4.04 6.00
C GLY A 209 -0.85 3.23 6.62
N LEU A 210 -0.49 2.11 5.99
CA LEU A 210 0.65 1.28 6.36
C LEU A 210 1.71 1.43 5.26
N TRP A 211 2.82 2.07 5.61
CA TRP A 211 3.88 2.42 4.68
C TRP A 211 5.06 1.49 4.91
N VAL A 212 5.51 0.81 3.86
CA VAL A 212 6.56 -0.19 3.97
C VAL A 212 7.81 0.29 3.25
N SER A 213 8.97 0.16 3.92
CA SER A 213 10.28 0.55 3.39
C SER A 213 11.35 -0.47 3.71
N ASN A 214 12.41 -0.49 2.91
CA ASN A 214 13.59 -1.30 3.20
C ASN A 214 14.54 -0.64 4.22
N SER A 215 14.48 0.68 4.36
CA SER A 215 15.29 1.46 5.30
C SER A 215 14.62 2.80 5.60
N VAL A 216 14.98 3.44 6.70
CA VAL A 216 14.52 4.79 7.07
C VAL A 216 15.62 5.84 6.99
N HIS A 217 16.88 5.43 6.76
CA HIS A 217 18.03 6.33 6.82
C HIS A 217 18.07 7.37 5.71
N TRP A 218 17.36 7.14 4.61
CA TRP A 218 17.23 8.04 3.48
C TRP A 218 16.03 8.99 3.62
N LEU A 219 15.10 8.73 4.55
CA LEU A 219 13.94 9.58 4.79
C LEU A 219 14.34 10.89 5.48
N ASP A 220 13.92 12.01 4.89
CA ASP A 220 14.04 13.32 5.55
C ASP A 220 13.30 13.27 6.91
N PRO A 221 13.92 13.75 8.01
CA PRO A 221 13.27 13.84 9.31
C PRO A 221 11.92 14.58 9.31
N ALA A 222 11.69 15.44 8.33
CA ALA A 222 10.40 16.12 8.15
C ALA A 222 9.28 15.15 7.79
N TYR A 223 9.57 14.10 7.02
CA TYR A 223 8.60 13.04 6.71
C TYR A 223 8.41 12.07 7.89
N LEU A 224 9.50 11.72 8.59
CA LEU A 224 9.43 10.80 9.73
C LEU A 224 8.48 11.28 10.83
N ARG A 225 8.38 12.60 11.02
CA ARG A 225 7.46 13.21 12.02
C ARG A 225 5.97 13.06 11.67
N ARG A 226 5.64 12.63 10.46
CA ARG A 226 4.25 12.44 9.99
C ARG A 226 3.75 11.02 10.20
N PHE A 227 4.64 10.14 10.65
CA PHE A 227 4.27 8.78 11.02
C PHE A 227 4.04 8.71 12.53
N ASP A 228 2.89 8.21 12.94
CA ASP A 228 2.54 8.07 14.36
C ASP A 228 3.36 6.96 15.03
N LEU A 229 3.67 5.92 14.26
CA LEU A 229 4.53 4.82 14.68
C LEU A 229 5.54 4.47 13.60
N ILE A 230 6.78 4.21 14.03
CA ILE A 230 7.85 3.72 13.17
C ILE A 230 8.34 2.40 13.74
N ILE A 231 8.18 1.32 12.99
CA ILE A 231 8.36 -0.05 13.47
C ILE A 231 9.43 -0.75 12.64
N GLU A 232 10.47 -1.22 13.31
CA GLU A 232 11.48 -2.05 12.67
C GLU A 232 11.08 -3.53 12.71
N VAL A 233 11.01 -4.15 11.54
CA VAL A 233 10.81 -5.60 11.40
C VAL A 233 12.17 -6.24 11.15
N LYS A 234 12.62 -7.04 12.11
CA LYS A 234 13.83 -7.86 11.99
C LYS A 234 13.47 -9.30 11.67
N ALA A 235 14.42 -10.01 11.07
CA ALA A 235 14.23 -11.45 10.87
C ALA A 235 13.99 -12.11 12.23
N ASN A 236 12.81 -12.71 12.36
CA ASN A 236 12.45 -13.41 13.59
C ASN A 236 13.10 -14.80 13.63
N ARG A 237 13.63 -15.17 14.78
CA ARG A 237 14.33 -16.42 15.04
C ARG A 237 13.79 -17.09 16.30
N ASN A 238 12.56 -17.49 16.23
CA ASN A 238 12.00 -18.38 17.23
C ASN A 238 11.89 -19.80 16.68
N GLU A 239 11.60 -20.74 17.55
CA GLU A 239 11.44 -22.16 17.19
C GLU A 239 10.33 -22.36 16.13
N GLU A 240 9.24 -21.58 16.22
CA GLU A 240 8.13 -21.61 15.25
C GLU A 240 8.62 -21.22 13.84
N MET A 241 9.41 -20.16 13.71
CA MET A 241 9.98 -19.75 12.42
C MET A 241 11.01 -20.72 11.90
N ASN A 242 11.84 -21.29 12.77
CA ASN A 242 12.81 -22.31 12.37
C ASN A 242 12.07 -23.58 11.86
N ALA A 243 11.03 -24.02 12.55
CA ALA A 243 10.20 -25.13 12.09
C ALA A 243 9.52 -24.81 10.74
N HIS A 244 9.04 -23.57 10.58
CA HIS A 244 8.46 -23.12 9.32
C HIS A 244 9.51 -23.10 8.18
N TYR A 245 10.72 -22.62 8.42
CA TYR A 245 11.80 -22.68 7.43
C TYR A 245 12.15 -24.13 7.06
N GLN A 246 12.25 -25.02 8.04
CA GLN A 246 12.48 -26.43 7.77
C GLN A 246 11.37 -27.03 6.89
N GLN A 247 10.11 -26.65 7.12
CA GLN A 247 8.98 -27.09 6.30
C GLN A 247 9.06 -26.50 4.88
N LEU A 248 9.39 -25.22 4.74
CA LEU A 248 9.55 -24.59 3.43
C LEU A 248 10.64 -25.27 2.59
N ILE A 249 11.77 -25.62 3.22
CA ILE A 249 12.91 -26.22 2.52
C ILE A 249 12.89 -27.76 2.55
N GLN A 250 11.75 -28.39 2.92
CA GLN A 250 11.64 -29.86 2.99
C GLN A 250 11.89 -30.58 1.66
N THR A 251 11.64 -29.88 0.54
CA THR A 251 11.85 -30.40 -0.82
C THR A 251 13.30 -30.35 -1.28
N LEU A 252 14.18 -29.69 -0.52
CA LEU A 252 15.60 -29.66 -0.84
C LEU A 252 16.23 -31.07 -0.70
N PRO A 253 17.10 -31.47 -1.65
CA PRO A 253 17.82 -32.76 -1.62
C PRO A 253 18.98 -32.73 -0.60
N VAL A 254 18.67 -32.41 0.65
CA VAL A 254 19.62 -32.35 1.77
C VAL A 254 19.15 -33.22 2.92
N THR A 255 20.10 -33.66 3.74
CA THR A 255 19.80 -34.46 4.93
C THR A 255 18.93 -33.68 5.93
N PRO A 256 18.18 -34.36 6.82
CA PRO A 256 17.41 -33.71 7.88
C PRO A 256 18.28 -32.78 8.74
N ILE A 257 19.50 -33.19 9.10
CA ILE A 257 20.46 -32.38 9.84
C ILE A 257 20.90 -31.15 9.03
N GLY A 258 21.11 -31.31 7.73
CA GLY A 258 21.44 -30.21 6.82
C GLY A 258 20.30 -29.19 6.73
N ARG A 259 19.04 -29.63 6.68
CA ARG A 259 17.86 -28.75 6.70
C ARG A 259 17.76 -27.95 7.99
N GLN A 260 17.97 -28.62 9.13
CA GLN A 260 17.96 -27.93 10.41
C GLN A 260 19.04 -26.85 10.47
N ARG A 261 20.28 -27.18 10.09
CA ARG A 261 21.38 -26.21 10.04
C ARG A 261 21.12 -25.05 9.08
N LEU A 262 20.49 -25.29 7.94
CA LEU A 262 20.09 -24.25 7.00
C LEU A 262 19.02 -23.33 7.59
N ALA A 263 18.00 -23.89 8.24
CA ALA A 263 16.93 -23.10 8.87
C ALA A 263 17.45 -22.18 9.98
N GLU A 264 18.51 -22.60 10.69
CA GLU A 264 19.15 -21.86 11.78
C GLU A 264 20.13 -20.78 11.31
N GLN A 265 20.40 -20.70 9.99
CA GLN A 265 21.39 -19.73 9.49
C GLN A 265 20.95 -18.27 9.66
N PRO A 266 21.87 -17.36 10.01
CA PRO A 266 21.60 -15.93 10.19
C PRO A 266 20.93 -15.24 9.01
N TRP A 267 21.21 -15.65 7.82
CA TRP A 267 20.70 -15.11 6.57
C TRP A 267 19.37 -15.74 6.11
N MET A 268 18.89 -16.78 6.81
CA MET A 268 17.63 -17.42 6.44
C MET A 268 16.45 -16.48 6.68
N THR A 269 15.75 -16.18 5.61
CA THR A 269 14.52 -15.39 5.58
C THR A 269 13.45 -16.15 4.81
N PRO A 270 12.16 -15.79 4.91
CA PRO A 270 11.10 -16.40 4.09
C PRO A 270 11.39 -16.34 2.59
N ALA A 271 11.97 -15.22 2.13
CA ALA A 271 12.35 -15.04 0.73
C ALA A 271 13.48 -15.99 0.33
N THR A 272 14.53 -16.09 1.15
CA THR A 272 15.67 -16.99 0.92
C THR A 272 15.24 -18.45 0.92
N ALA A 273 14.36 -18.85 1.84
CA ALA A 273 13.82 -20.21 1.88
C ALA A 273 13.08 -20.56 0.57
N LYS A 274 12.25 -19.66 0.05
CA LYS A 274 11.58 -19.84 -1.25
C LYS A 274 12.58 -19.94 -2.41
N GLN A 275 13.62 -19.11 -2.42
CA GLN A 275 14.68 -19.19 -3.45
C GLN A 275 15.43 -20.53 -3.40
N LEU A 276 15.79 -21.00 -2.21
CA LEU A 276 16.43 -22.31 -2.04
C LEU A 276 15.53 -23.43 -2.57
N CYS A 277 14.24 -23.40 -2.30
CA CYS A 277 13.30 -24.39 -2.86
C CYS A 277 13.29 -24.39 -4.39
N ARG A 278 13.26 -23.19 -5.01
CA ARG A 278 13.34 -23.10 -6.48
C ARG A 278 14.64 -23.67 -7.03
N LEU A 279 15.75 -23.39 -6.39
CA LEU A 279 17.05 -23.96 -6.76
C LEU A 279 17.05 -25.49 -6.56
N GLY A 280 16.55 -25.97 -5.44
CA GLY A 280 16.46 -27.40 -5.16
C GLY A 280 15.66 -28.20 -6.19
N THR A 281 14.60 -27.61 -6.74
CA THR A 281 13.82 -28.25 -7.82
C THR A 281 14.61 -28.32 -9.14
N LEU A 282 15.53 -27.40 -9.39
CA LEU A 282 16.38 -27.40 -10.59
C LEU A 282 17.51 -28.43 -10.48
N PHE A 283 18.02 -28.65 -9.27
CA PHE A 283 19.13 -29.58 -9.02
C PHE A 283 18.66 -31.00 -8.64
N ASN A 284 17.36 -31.25 -8.55
CA ASN A 284 16.86 -32.60 -8.34
C ASN A 284 16.75 -33.30 -9.71
N PRO A 285 17.69 -34.18 -10.09
CA PRO A 285 17.59 -34.90 -11.35
C PRO A 285 16.33 -35.74 -11.27
N ARG A 286 15.33 -35.44 -12.09
CA ARG A 286 14.19 -36.32 -12.29
C ARG A 286 14.78 -37.67 -12.66
N THR A 287 14.61 -38.65 -11.81
CA THR A 287 14.91 -40.07 -12.14
C THR A 287 14.23 -40.34 -13.48
N PRO A 288 14.96 -40.76 -14.53
CA PRO A 288 14.32 -41.10 -15.79
C PRO A 288 13.30 -42.19 -15.51
N GLN A 289 12.04 -41.92 -15.79
CA GLN A 289 11.05 -42.98 -15.85
C GLN A 289 11.50 -43.97 -16.89
N ARG A 290 11.82 -45.20 -16.47
CA ARG A 290 11.96 -46.35 -17.35
C ARG A 290 10.59 -46.82 -17.83
#